data_48706ce50bccbef0bff6eb066738088e
#
_entry.id   48706ce50bccbef0bff6eb066738088e
#
_cell.length_a   1.000
_cell.length_b   1.000
_cell.length_c   1.000
_cell.angle_alpha   90.00
_cell.angle_beta   90.00
_cell.angle_gamma   90.00
#
_symmetry.space_group_name_H-M   'P 1'
#
loop_
_entity.id
_entity.type
_entity.pdbx_description
1 polymer ?
#
loop_
_entity_poly.entity_id
_entity_poly.type
_entity_poly.pdbx_seq_one_letter_code
_entity_poly.pdbx_strand_id
1 'polypeptide(L)'
;LEIGKMQFKFNECDIVALCRNVIDMVEKIKQTQAEVRFSTSLSSLKLTTDSARLQQVLINLLINATKFTAQGTITLELVKQTEDTALFSVSDTGCGISKENQNKIFNRFEKLDENAQGTGLGLSICQLIIEQLGGKIWIDPDYDKGARFLFTHPIRHAQIKKEEAR
;
A
#
# COMPACT_ATOMS: atom_id res chain seq x y z
N LEU A 1 1.84 3.89 -20.87
CA LEU A 1 2.16 4.60 -19.63
C LEU A 1 3.66 4.65 -19.43
N GLU A 2 4.21 5.85 -19.41
CA GLU A 2 5.63 6.04 -19.22
C GLU A 2 5.93 6.35 -17.75
N ILE A 3 6.33 5.32 -17.07
CA ILE A 3 6.54 5.38 -15.63
C ILE A 3 7.72 6.29 -15.28
N GLY A 4 8.78 6.29 -16.12
CA GLY A 4 9.96 7.12 -15.91
C GLY A 4 9.68 8.61 -15.95
N LYS A 5 8.54 9.03 -16.47
CA LYS A 5 8.13 10.44 -16.52
C LYS A 5 7.16 10.82 -15.43
N MET A 6 6.87 9.91 -14.51
CA MET A 6 5.97 10.18 -13.40
C MET A 6 6.58 11.26 -12.51
N GLN A 7 5.83 12.32 -12.27
CA GLN A 7 6.28 13.41 -11.42
C GLN A 7 5.70 13.29 -10.02
N PHE A 8 6.45 13.75 -9.05
CA PHE A 8 6.07 13.70 -7.64
C PHE A 8 6.13 15.09 -7.04
N LYS A 9 5.14 15.40 -6.20
CA LYS A 9 5.11 16.62 -5.41
C LYS A 9 5.14 16.25 -3.93
N PHE A 10 6.23 16.56 -3.26
CA PHE A 10 6.39 16.21 -1.86
C PHE A 10 5.88 17.33 -0.96
N ASN A 11 5.01 16.98 -0.04
CA ASN A 11 4.47 17.86 0.98
C ASN A 11 4.32 17.08 2.27
N GLU A 12 4.28 17.80 3.39
CA GLU A 12 4.01 17.18 4.67
C GLU A 12 2.51 16.83 4.75
N CYS A 13 2.20 15.62 5.12
CA CYS A 13 0.81 15.23 5.32
C CYS A 13 0.68 14.24 6.47
N ASP A 14 -0.49 14.27 7.12
CA ASP A 14 -0.81 13.35 8.21
C ASP A 14 -1.32 12.04 7.60
N ILE A 15 -0.54 11.00 7.76
CA ILE A 15 -0.79 9.71 7.13
C ILE A 15 -1.90 8.93 7.85
N VAL A 16 -2.09 9.15 9.15
CA VAL A 16 -3.21 8.53 9.85
C VAL A 16 -4.54 9.04 9.26
N ALA A 17 -4.65 10.35 9.04
CA ALA A 17 -5.83 10.93 8.42
C ALA A 17 -6.02 10.42 6.99
N LEU A 18 -4.93 10.33 6.23
CA LEU A 18 -4.98 9.79 4.86
C LEU A 18 -5.50 8.35 4.84
N CYS A 19 -5.00 7.51 5.73
CA CYS A 19 -5.43 6.12 5.81
C CYS A 19 -6.92 6.02 6.16
N ARG A 20 -7.40 6.82 7.11
CA ARG A 20 -8.82 6.82 7.45
C ARG A 20 -9.70 7.20 6.28
N ASN A 21 -9.28 8.21 5.52
CA ASN A 21 -10.02 8.64 4.34
C ASN A 21 -10.05 7.56 3.25
N VAL A 22 -8.94 6.88 3.07
CA VAL A 22 -8.86 5.79 2.08
C VAL A 22 -9.79 4.64 2.48
N ILE A 23 -9.81 4.27 3.76
CA ILE A 23 -10.70 3.20 4.23
C ILE A 23 -12.16 3.58 4.00
N ASP A 24 -12.55 4.81 4.32
CA ASP A 24 -13.92 5.27 4.08
C ASP A 24 -14.29 5.20 2.59
N MET A 25 -13.35 5.59 1.74
CA MET A 25 -13.54 5.56 0.30
C MET A 25 -13.73 4.12 -0.22
N VAL A 26 -12.86 3.21 0.22
CA VAL A 26 -12.94 1.81 -0.21
C VAL A 26 -14.22 1.14 0.30
N GLU A 27 -14.62 1.42 1.55
CA GLU A 27 -15.87 0.88 2.10
C GLU A 27 -17.09 1.26 1.23
N LYS A 28 -17.08 2.46 0.65
CA LYS A 28 -18.20 2.93 -0.18
C LYS A 28 -18.24 2.28 -1.55
N ILE A 29 -17.09 1.92 -2.11
CA ILE A 29 -17.03 1.43 -3.49
C ILE A 29 -16.82 -0.08 -3.60
N LYS A 30 -16.47 -0.75 -2.50
CA LYS A 30 -16.21 -2.19 -2.54
C LYS A 30 -17.44 -2.97 -3.00
N GLN A 31 -17.18 -4.10 -3.66
CA GLN A 31 -18.22 -5.01 -4.14
C GLN A 31 -18.13 -6.37 -3.47
N THR A 32 -17.57 -6.42 -2.28
CA THR A 32 -17.40 -7.64 -1.50
C THR A 32 -18.15 -7.54 -0.19
N GLN A 33 -18.47 -8.69 0.41
CA GLN A 33 -19.02 -8.77 1.76
C GLN A 33 -17.95 -8.59 2.84
N ALA A 34 -16.69 -8.62 2.47
CA ALA A 34 -15.60 -8.49 3.43
C ALA A 34 -15.62 -7.12 4.11
N GLU A 35 -15.30 -7.12 5.40
CA GLU A 35 -15.14 -5.88 6.16
C GLU A 35 -13.78 -5.28 5.89
N VAL A 36 -13.72 -3.97 5.69
CA VAL A 36 -12.46 -3.25 5.49
C VAL A 36 -12.22 -2.38 6.71
N ARG A 37 -11.04 -2.52 7.34
CA ARG A 37 -10.71 -1.82 8.60
C ARG A 37 -9.35 -1.16 8.53
N PHE A 38 -9.18 -0.17 9.40
CA PHE A 38 -7.89 0.47 9.64
C PHE A 38 -7.47 0.22 11.08
N SER A 39 -6.21 -0.18 11.27
CA SER A 39 -5.63 -0.45 12.57
C SER A 39 -4.33 0.31 12.75
N THR A 40 -4.25 1.12 13.80
CA THR A 40 -3.01 1.81 14.16
C THR A 40 -3.07 2.20 15.64
N SER A 41 -1.91 2.24 16.28
CA SER A 41 -1.78 2.80 17.63
C SER A 41 -1.44 4.29 17.60
N LEU A 42 -1.20 4.85 16.40
CA LEU A 42 -0.78 6.24 16.26
C LEU A 42 -1.99 7.15 16.18
N SER A 43 -1.91 8.31 16.86
CA SER A 43 -2.93 9.35 16.72
C SER A 43 -2.70 10.21 15.50
N SER A 44 -1.43 10.39 15.12
CA SER A 44 -1.05 11.05 13.88
C SER A 44 0.36 10.62 13.49
N LEU A 45 0.69 10.77 12.22
CA LEU A 45 2.05 10.54 11.74
C LEU A 45 2.24 11.42 10.50
N LYS A 46 3.10 12.42 10.63
CA LYS A 46 3.37 13.32 9.52
C LYS A 46 4.56 12.81 8.72
N LEU A 47 4.35 12.65 7.44
CA LEU A 47 5.39 12.25 6.49
C LEU A 47 5.51 13.30 5.40
N THR A 48 6.74 13.50 4.92
CA THR A 48 6.97 14.23 3.69
C THR A 48 6.82 13.23 2.55
N THR A 49 5.75 13.35 1.81
CA THR A 49 5.38 12.38 0.79
C THR A 49 4.57 13.06 -0.31
N ASP A 50 4.31 12.33 -1.38
CA ASP A 50 3.30 12.72 -2.36
C ASP A 50 2.01 12.02 -1.97
N SER A 51 1.08 12.77 -1.37
CA SER A 51 -0.15 12.20 -0.82
C SER A 51 -1.02 11.54 -1.88
N ALA A 52 -1.08 12.10 -3.08
CA ALA A 52 -1.88 11.52 -4.16
C ALA A 52 -1.31 10.18 -4.62
N ARG A 53 0.02 10.09 -4.72
CA ARG A 53 0.69 8.84 -5.12
C ARG A 53 0.57 7.78 -4.04
N LEU A 54 0.77 8.18 -2.78
CA LEU A 54 0.61 7.25 -1.66
C LEU A 54 -0.82 6.74 -1.58
N GLN A 55 -1.80 7.62 -1.75
CA GLN A 55 -3.20 7.24 -1.80
C GLN A 55 -3.47 6.24 -2.92
N GLN A 56 -2.88 6.44 -4.09
CA GLN A 56 -3.01 5.53 -5.21
C GLN A 56 -2.53 4.12 -4.86
N VAL A 57 -1.39 4.02 -4.17
CA VAL A 57 -0.86 2.73 -3.72
C VAL A 57 -1.83 2.05 -2.75
N LEU A 58 -2.29 2.79 -1.74
CA LEU A 58 -3.20 2.25 -0.73
C LEU A 58 -4.50 1.76 -1.36
N ILE A 59 -5.09 2.55 -2.24
CA ILE A 59 -6.33 2.17 -2.92
C ILE A 59 -6.11 0.92 -3.78
N ASN A 60 -5.00 0.88 -4.53
CA ASN A 60 -4.72 -0.28 -5.38
C ASN A 60 -4.57 -1.56 -4.57
N LEU A 61 -3.85 -1.50 -3.45
CA LEU A 61 -3.67 -2.68 -2.60
C LEU A 61 -4.99 -3.11 -1.96
N LEU A 62 -5.79 -2.16 -1.50
CA LEU A 62 -7.07 -2.47 -0.86
C LEU A 62 -8.09 -3.01 -1.87
N ILE A 63 -8.21 -2.39 -3.04
CA ILE A 63 -9.12 -2.88 -4.08
C ILE A 63 -8.69 -4.27 -4.56
N ASN A 64 -7.39 -4.49 -4.70
CA ASN A 64 -6.87 -5.81 -5.04
C ASN A 64 -7.30 -6.85 -3.99
N ALA A 65 -7.18 -6.49 -2.70
CA ALA A 65 -7.62 -7.38 -1.63
C ALA A 65 -9.12 -7.70 -1.70
N THR A 66 -9.95 -6.71 -2.09
CA THR A 66 -11.40 -6.95 -2.21
C THR A 66 -11.72 -7.97 -3.30
N LYS A 67 -10.90 -8.04 -4.36
CA LYS A 67 -11.12 -8.99 -5.45
C LYS A 67 -10.88 -10.43 -5.03
N PHE A 68 -10.02 -10.65 -4.03
CA PHE A 68 -9.65 -11.99 -3.57
C PHE A 68 -10.27 -12.36 -2.24
N THR A 69 -11.10 -11.48 -1.65
CA THR A 69 -11.72 -11.72 -0.36
C THR A 69 -13.23 -11.51 -0.50
N ALA A 70 -13.96 -12.60 -0.72
CA ALA A 70 -15.42 -12.54 -0.88
C ALA A 70 -16.11 -12.26 0.45
N GLN A 71 -15.61 -12.86 1.51
CA GLN A 71 -16.10 -12.68 2.88
C GLN A 71 -14.89 -12.70 3.81
N GLY A 72 -15.01 -12.08 4.95
CA GLY A 72 -13.95 -12.02 5.94
C GLY A 72 -13.52 -10.60 6.21
N THR A 73 -12.21 -10.38 6.31
CA THR A 73 -11.67 -9.10 6.77
C THR A 73 -10.47 -8.69 5.94
N ILE A 74 -10.42 -7.39 5.64
CA ILE A 74 -9.28 -6.74 5.00
C ILE A 74 -8.83 -5.65 5.96
N THR A 75 -7.56 -5.66 6.36
CA THR A 75 -7.03 -4.74 7.35
C THR A 75 -5.86 -3.94 6.79
N LEU A 76 -5.98 -2.62 6.80
CA LEU A 76 -4.84 -1.72 6.59
C LEU A 76 -4.26 -1.39 7.97
N GLU A 77 -2.98 -1.69 8.15
CA GLU A 77 -2.29 -1.40 9.41
C GLU A 77 -1.14 -0.43 9.15
N LEU A 78 -0.97 0.51 10.06
CA LEU A 78 0.14 1.48 10.02
C LEU A 78 0.84 1.44 11.36
N VAL A 79 2.15 1.17 11.34
CA VAL A 79 2.99 1.20 12.53
C VAL A 79 4.25 2.01 12.26
N LYS A 80 4.81 2.59 13.31
CA LYS A 80 6.12 3.23 13.27
C LYS A 80 7.13 2.12 13.59
N GLN A 81 7.71 1.52 12.55
CA GLN A 81 8.59 0.36 12.70
C GLN A 81 9.89 0.72 13.41
N THR A 82 10.46 1.86 13.03
CA THR A 82 11.64 2.45 13.69
C THR A 82 11.42 3.97 13.75
N GLU A 83 12.36 4.68 14.35
CA GLU A 83 12.31 6.15 14.36
C GLU A 83 12.33 6.73 12.94
N ASP A 84 12.87 6.01 11.98
CA ASP A 84 13.09 6.50 10.62
C ASP A 84 12.21 5.82 9.57
N THR A 85 11.36 4.86 9.96
CA THR A 85 10.62 4.05 9.01
C THR A 85 9.18 3.78 9.47
N ALA A 86 8.23 4.11 8.62
CA ALA A 86 6.84 3.70 8.78
C ALA A 86 6.61 2.41 8.00
N LEU A 87 5.81 1.52 8.54
CA LEU A 87 5.44 0.25 7.90
C LEU A 87 3.93 0.20 7.72
N PHE A 88 3.52 -0.05 6.49
CA PHE A 88 2.12 -0.23 6.12
C PHE A 88 1.91 -1.69 5.74
N SER A 89 0.78 -2.26 6.13
CA SER A 89 0.42 -3.59 5.64
C SER A 89 -1.05 -3.63 5.26
N VAL A 90 -1.35 -4.38 4.21
CA VAL A 90 -2.72 -4.69 3.78
C VAL A 90 -2.84 -6.21 3.83
N SER A 91 -3.60 -6.70 4.79
CA SER A 91 -3.81 -8.12 5.02
C SER A 91 -5.25 -8.48 4.73
N ASP A 92 -5.47 -9.64 4.11
CA ASP A 92 -6.82 -10.14 3.89
C ASP A 92 -6.93 -11.59 4.37
N THR A 93 -8.17 -12.03 4.52
CA THR A 93 -8.49 -13.42 4.88
C THR A 93 -9.11 -14.16 3.71
N GLY A 94 -8.68 -13.81 2.50
CA GLY A 94 -9.19 -14.37 1.27
C GLY A 94 -8.48 -15.65 0.83
N CYS A 95 -8.48 -15.88 -0.48
CA CYS A 95 -7.94 -17.12 -1.02
C CYS A 95 -6.41 -17.21 -1.01
N GLY A 96 -5.73 -16.10 -0.75
CA GLY A 96 -4.28 -16.08 -0.75
C GLY A 96 -3.68 -16.10 -2.15
N ILE A 97 -2.35 -16.11 -2.19
CA ILE A 97 -1.60 -16.12 -3.43
C ILE A 97 -0.56 -17.23 -3.32
N SER A 98 -0.54 -18.14 -4.30
CA SER A 98 0.42 -19.24 -4.29
C SER A 98 1.85 -18.72 -4.37
N LYS A 99 2.80 -19.49 -3.84
CA LYS A 99 4.21 -19.08 -3.86
C LYS A 99 4.73 -18.87 -5.27
N GLU A 100 4.25 -19.66 -6.21
CA GLU A 100 4.60 -19.47 -7.62
C GLU A 100 4.15 -18.10 -8.12
N ASN A 101 2.91 -17.71 -7.81
CA ASN A 101 2.38 -16.42 -8.24
C ASN A 101 3.00 -15.25 -7.47
N GLN A 102 3.42 -15.46 -6.22
CA GLN A 102 4.08 -14.41 -5.43
C GLN A 102 5.33 -13.85 -6.12
N ASN A 103 6.00 -14.66 -6.91
CA ASN A 103 7.19 -14.24 -7.64
C ASN A 103 6.86 -13.36 -8.84
N LYS A 104 5.59 -13.30 -9.26
CA LYS A 104 5.17 -12.62 -10.48
C LYS A 104 4.30 -11.40 -10.25
N ILE A 105 3.79 -11.20 -9.04
CA ILE A 105 2.70 -10.23 -8.82
C ILE A 105 3.07 -8.79 -9.09
N PHE A 106 4.35 -8.46 -9.07
CA PHE A 106 4.82 -7.10 -9.37
C PHE A 106 5.26 -6.92 -10.81
N ASN A 107 5.17 -7.96 -11.63
CA ASN A 107 5.50 -7.87 -13.04
C ASN A 107 4.40 -7.15 -13.80
N ARG A 108 4.80 -6.32 -14.78
CA ARG A 108 3.83 -5.59 -15.58
C ARG A 108 3.00 -6.58 -16.40
N PHE A 109 1.70 -6.30 -16.49
CA PHE A 109 0.71 -7.08 -17.26
C PHE A 109 0.46 -8.50 -16.74
N GLU A 110 1.04 -8.88 -15.60
CA GLU A 110 0.70 -10.15 -14.99
C GLU A 110 -0.67 -10.06 -14.30
N LYS A 111 -1.46 -11.10 -14.49
CA LYS A 111 -2.73 -11.28 -13.77
C LYS A 111 -2.68 -12.62 -13.07
N LEU A 112 -3.14 -12.66 -11.83
CA LEU A 112 -3.16 -13.88 -11.03
C LEU A 112 -4.33 -14.79 -11.42
N ASP A 113 -5.40 -14.20 -11.94
CA ASP A 113 -6.61 -14.88 -12.37
C ASP A 113 -7.01 -14.30 -13.71
N GLU A 114 -7.22 -15.16 -14.73
CA GLU A 114 -7.61 -14.72 -16.05
C GLU A 114 -8.93 -13.96 -16.06
N ASN A 115 -9.79 -14.25 -15.08
CA ASN A 115 -11.08 -13.58 -14.95
C ASN A 115 -11.00 -12.32 -14.09
N ALA A 116 -9.86 -12.04 -13.48
CA ALA A 116 -9.70 -10.85 -12.67
C ALA A 116 -9.74 -9.60 -13.56
N GLN A 117 -10.43 -8.58 -13.08
CA GLN A 117 -10.47 -7.31 -13.78
C GLN A 117 -9.16 -6.56 -13.57
N GLY A 118 -8.81 -5.78 -14.57
CA GLY A 118 -7.63 -4.96 -14.51
C GLY A 118 -6.63 -5.27 -15.61
N THR A 119 -5.65 -4.42 -15.75
CA THR A 119 -4.65 -4.50 -16.82
C THR A 119 -3.39 -5.24 -16.43
N GLY A 120 -3.24 -5.63 -15.16
CA GLY A 120 -2.00 -6.21 -14.65
C GLY A 120 -0.93 -5.18 -14.34
N LEU A 121 -1.28 -3.89 -14.32
CA LEU A 121 -0.32 -2.81 -14.05
C LEU A 121 -0.34 -2.32 -12.61
N GLY A 122 -1.41 -2.62 -11.85
CA GLY A 122 -1.62 -2.01 -10.53
C GLY A 122 -0.47 -2.23 -9.56
N LEU A 123 -0.02 -3.47 -9.40
CA LEU A 123 1.04 -3.79 -8.44
C LEU A 123 2.42 -3.33 -8.90
N SER A 124 2.71 -3.39 -10.20
CA SER A 124 3.98 -2.88 -10.70
C SER A 124 4.07 -1.38 -10.55
N ILE A 125 2.96 -0.66 -10.72
CA ILE A 125 2.91 0.78 -10.48
C ILE A 125 3.09 1.08 -9.00
N CYS A 126 2.48 0.29 -8.11
CA CYS A 126 2.68 0.44 -6.67
C CYS A 126 4.16 0.31 -6.31
N GLN A 127 4.83 -0.70 -6.84
CA GLN A 127 6.26 -0.89 -6.59
C GLN A 127 7.06 0.33 -7.02
N LEU A 128 6.78 0.85 -8.21
CA LEU A 128 7.49 2.01 -8.71
C LEU A 128 7.26 3.23 -7.82
N ILE A 129 6.01 3.49 -7.45
CA ILE A 129 5.68 4.64 -6.59
C ILE A 129 6.40 4.51 -5.26
N ILE A 130 6.34 3.35 -4.62
CA ILE A 130 6.95 3.15 -3.31
C ILE A 130 8.47 3.32 -3.39
N GLU A 131 9.11 2.81 -4.44
CA GLU A 131 10.55 3.00 -4.63
C GLU A 131 10.90 4.47 -4.84
N GLN A 132 10.10 5.21 -5.59
CA GLN A 132 10.30 6.64 -5.78
C GLN A 132 10.09 7.42 -4.48
N LEU A 133 9.24 6.94 -3.59
CA LEU A 133 9.04 7.55 -2.28
C LEU A 133 10.12 7.16 -1.27
N GLY A 134 11.01 6.25 -1.63
CA GLY A 134 12.13 5.86 -0.78
C GLY A 134 11.92 4.60 0.03
N GLY A 135 10.88 3.84 -0.26
CA GLY A 135 10.55 2.61 0.46
C GLY A 135 10.67 1.35 -0.38
N LYS A 136 10.16 0.28 0.15
CA LYS A 136 10.12 -1.03 -0.49
C LYS A 136 8.73 -1.63 -0.31
N ILE A 137 8.30 -2.47 -1.25
CA ILE A 137 7.04 -3.18 -1.18
C ILE A 137 7.28 -4.66 -1.45
N TRP A 138 6.58 -5.52 -0.69
CA TRP A 138 6.71 -6.97 -0.86
C TRP A 138 5.45 -7.66 -0.36
N ILE A 139 5.35 -8.96 -0.64
CA ILE A 139 4.32 -9.82 -0.08
C ILE A 139 4.95 -10.71 0.99
N ASP A 140 4.22 -10.94 2.10
CA ASP A 140 4.69 -11.79 3.19
C ASP A 140 4.51 -13.26 2.80
N PRO A 141 5.59 -14.01 2.58
CA PRO A 141 5.47 -15.41 2.14
C PRO A 141 5.00 -16.35 3.24
N ASP A 142 5.04 -15.92 4.49
CA ASP A 142 4.70 -16.74 5.64
C ASP A 142 3.26 -16.51 6.14
N TYR A 143 2.57 -15.52 5.58
CA TYR A 143 1.20 -15.25 5.97
C TYR A 143 0.26 -16.26 5.32
N ASP A 144 -0.46 -17.04 6.12
CA ASP A 144 -1.24 -18.18 5.64
C ASP A 144 -2.76 -18.01 5.74
N LYS A 145 -3.23 -16.85 6.21
CA LYS A 145 -4.67 -16.59 6.37
C LYS A 145 -5.31 -15.98 5.12
N GLY A 146 -4.51 -15.66 4.14
CA GLY A 146 -4.88 -14.99 2.91
C GLY A 146 -3.63 -14.42 2.30
N ALA A 147 -3.64 -13.14 1.94
CA ALA A 147 -2.46 -12.44 1.45
C ALA A 147 -2.16 -11.24 2.32
N ARG A 148 -0.88 -10.93 2.48
CA ARG A 148 -0.43 -9.73 3.19
C ARG A 148 0.63 -9.03 2.37
N PHE A 149 0.33 -7.80 1.97
CA PHE A 149 1.28 -6.91 1.31
C PHE A 149 1.81 -5.91 2.31
N LEU A 150 3.10 -5.64 2.25
CA LEU A 150 3.73 -4.67 3.15
C LEU A 150 4.54 -3.68 2.34
N PHE A 151 4.58 -2.45 2.82
CA PHE A 151 5.54 -1.49 2.26
C PHE A 151 6.03 -0.54 3.34
N THR A 152 7.21 0.01 3.12
CA THR A 152 7.83 0.98 4.02
C THR A 152 7.82 2.36 3.39
N HIS A 153 7.91 3.36 4.24
CA HIS A 153 8.07 4.74 3.84
C HIS A 153 9.00 5.41 4.85
N PRO A 154 9.99 6.16 4.39
CA PRO A 154 10.90 6.82 5.33
C PRO A 154 10.20 7.92 6.11
N ILE A 155 10.60 8.06 7.36
CA ILE A 155 10.20 9.18 8.22
C ILE A 155 11.37 10.14 8.24
N ARG A 156 11.19 11.34 7.70
CA ARG A 156 12.26 12.33 7.63
C ARG A 156 12.10 13.35 8.75
N HIS A 157 13.19 13.61 9.43
CA HIS A 157 13.19 14.54 10.55
C HIS A 157 13.71 15.90 10.12
N ALA A 158 13.22 16.96 10.79
CA ALA A 158 13.60 18.34 10.46
C ALA A 158 15.11 18.57 10.55
N GLN A 159 15.79 17.87 11.46
CA GLN A 159 17.24 17.96 11.63
C GLN A 159 18.01 17.56 10.39
N ILE A 160 17.52 16.52 9.69
CA ILE A 160 18.16 16.05 8.46
C ILE A 160 18.12 17.12 7.40
N LYS A 161 17.01 17.85 7.31
CA LYS A 161 16.89 18.95 6.36
C LYS A 161 17.89 20.05 6.61
N LYS A 162 18.17 20.36 7.88
CA LYS A 162 19.16 21.38 8.24
C LYS A 162 20.56 20.96 7.84
N GLU A 163 20.90 19.71 8.00
CA GLU A 163 22.19 19.18 7.60
C GLU A 163 22.35 19.20 6.09
N GLU A 164 21.32 18.87 5.35
CA GLU A 164 21.34 18.90 3.89
C GLU A 164 21.47 20.31 3.35
N ALA A 165 20.98 21.29 4.07
CA ALA A 165 21.05 22.69 3.65
C ALA A 165 22.45 23.31 3.77
N ARG A 166 23.38 22.63 4.40
CA ARG A 166 24.78 23.07 4.51
C ARG A 166 25.57 22.67 3.25
#